data_8532e96064fa4bebfe5526169c7a3758
#
_entry.id   8532e96064fa4bebfe5526169c7a3758
#
_cell.length_a   1.000
_cell.length_b   1.000
_cell.length_c   1.000
_cell.angle_alpha   90.00
_cell.angle_beta   90.00
_cell.angle_gamma   90.00
#
_symmetry.space_group_name_H-M   'P 1'
#
loop_
_entity.id
_entity.type
_entity.pdbx_description
1 polymer ?
#
loop_
_entity_poly.entity_id
_entity_poly.type
_entity_poly.pdbx_seq_one_letter_code
_entity_poly.pdbx_strand_id
1 'polypeptide(L)'
;WYHVEFIIVPIKHYFDRGDFLFGGEIMKQGCEKYIPFTPIDITDRQWPSKTITHPPIWCSVDLRDGNQALIDPMNLKEKLEYFRTLVDIGVKEIEVGFPSASETEYEILRTLIEKNLIPDDVTIQVLVQSREHLIRKTFEAIDGAKNVIIHFYNSTSTLQRKVVFKKDMDGVIDIAVQGARLIKQLTDELKAEKDVNIRFEYSPESFSGTEMDNAVKICERVMEELDINEDNKIILNLPATVEGSTPNGHADQIEYFCRKLKNRENAIISLHPHNDRGTAVAAAELGLLAGADRIEGTLFGNGERTGNVDIVTLALNMYTQGIDPGLDFSNMNEIKEMFERTTKMPVDPRKPYGGELVFTAFSGSHQDAINKGKEYMRTS
;
A
#
# COMPACT_ATOMS: atom_id res chain seq x y z
N TRP A 1 -16.38 -4.75 2.80
CA TRP A 1 -17.41 -4.89 1.74
C TRP A 1 -18.49 -3.80 1.84
N TYR A 2 -19.03 -3.48 3.01
CA TYR A 2 -20.11 -2.48 3.14
C TYR A 2 -19.67 -1.04 2.83
N HIS A 3 -18.42 -0.65 3.03
CA HIS A 3 -17.93 0.68 2.64
C HIS A 3 -17.77 0.79 1.12
N VAL A 4 -17.41 -0.30 0.45
CA VAL A 4 -17.25 -0.36 -1.02
C VAL A 4 -18.61 -0.23 -1.70
N GLU A 5 -19.66 -0.87 -1.19
CA GLU A 5 -21.02 -0.70 -1.72
C GLU A 5 -21.53 0.74 -1.58
N PHE A 6 -21.18 1.46 -0.50
CA PHE A 6 -21.57 2.86 -0.33
C PHE A 6 -20.85 3.84 -1.26
N ILE A 7 -19.68 3.50 -1.78
CA ILE A 7 -18.93 4.36 -2.70
C ILE A 7 -19.20 3.99 -4.17
N ILE A 8 -19.33 2.71 -4.51
CA ILE A 8 -19.47 2.23 -5.90
C ILE A 8 -20.94 2.16 -6.37
N VAL A 9 -21.85 1.76 -5.50
CA VAL A 9 -23.30 1.68 -5.83
C VAL A 9 -23.93 3.01 -6.28
N PRO A 10 -23.47 4.18 -5.81
CA PRO A 10 -24.07 5.46 -6.19
C PRO A 10 -23.92 5.85 -7.66
N ILE A 11 -22.87 5.39 -8.35
CA ILE A 11 -22.69 5.79 -9.76
C ILE A 11 -23.75 5.15 -10.66
N LYS A 12 -24.15 3.91 -10.41
CA LYS A 12 -25.19 3.25 -11.16
C LYS A 12 -26.59 3.82 -10.85
N HIS A 13 -26.83 4.25 -9.60
CA HIS A 13 -28.08 4.89 -9.17
C HIS A 13 -28.13 6.41 -9.37
N TYR A 14 -27.03 7.04 -9.79
CA TYR A 14 -27.03 8.47 -10.13
C TYR A 14 -27.97 8.79 -11.30
N PHE A 15 -28.30 7.80 -12.12
CA PHE A 15 -29.17 7.89 -13.29
C PHE A 15 -30.58 7.32 -13.06
N ASP A 16 -30.83 6.59 -11.97
CA ASP A 16 -32.16 6.05 -11.63
C ASP A 16 -32.89 7.02 -10.68
N ARG A 17 -33.87 7.76 -11.23
CA ARG A 17 -34.78 8.61 -10.46
C ARG A 17 -35.93 7.78 -9.89
N GLY A 18 -35.68 7.10 -8.80
CA GLY A 18 -36.73 6.40 -8.04
C GLY A 18 -36.52 6.58 -6.53
N ASP A 19 -37.59 6.98 -5.82
CA ASP A 19 -37.56 7.06 -4.36
C ASP A 19 -37.57 5.63 -3.78
N PHE A 20 -36.49 5.28 -3.05
CA PHE A 20 -36.44 4.03 -2.30
C PHE A 20 -36.75 4.27 -0.82
N LEU A 21 -37.76 3.55 -0.32
CA LEU A 21 -38.08 3.50 1.11
C LEU A 21 -37.44 2.23 1.71
N PHE A 22 -36.62 2.42 2.73
CA PHE A 22 -36.13 1.30 3.54
C PHE A 22 -36.54 1.57 5.00
N GLY A 23 -37.38 0.72 5.58
CA GLY A 23 -37.77 0.85 6.98
C GLY A 23 -38.61 2.08 7.32
N GLY A 24 -39.27 2.71 6.35
CA GLY A 24 -40.16 3.88 6.59
C GLY A 24 -39.45 5.24 6.61
N GLU A 25 -38.12 5.28 6.43
CA GLU A 25 -37.36 6.55 6.27
C GLU A 25 -37.07 6.81 4.79
N ILE A 26 -37.23 8.08 4.37
CA ILE A 26 -36.82 8.54 3.03
C ILE A 26 -35.29 8.47 2.98
N MET A 27 -34.73 7.59 2.14
CA MET A 27 -33.29 7.57 1.93
C MET A 27 -32.83 8.90 1.31
N LYS A 28 -31.83 9.52 1.89
CA LYS A 28 -31.16 10.70 1.32
C LYS A 28 -30.69 10.39 -0.09
N GLN A 29 -30.91 11.30 -1.01
CA GLN A 29 -30.54 11.14 -2.42
C GLN A 29 -29.39 12.06 -2.82
N GLY A 30 -28.72 11.71 -3.91
CA GLY A 30 -27.63 12.52 -4.44
C GLY A 30 -26.49 12.72 -3.44
N CYS A 31 -25.96 13.93 -3.33
CA CYS A 31 -24.83 14.27 -2.44
C CYS A 31 -25.21 14.28 -0.95
N GLU A 32 -26.48 14.37 -0.61
CA GLU A 32 -26.96 14.45 0.78
C GLU A 32 -26.70 13.16 1.58
N LYS A 33 -26.49 12.02 0.89
CA LYS A 33 -26.16 10.75 1.52
C LYS A 33 -24.69 10.66 1.99
N TYR A 34 -23.83 11.54 1.51
CA TYR A 34 -22.42 11.56 1.88
C TYR A 34 -22.18 12.50 3.07
N ILE A 35 -21.31 12.05 3.95
CA ILE A 35 -20.84 12.87 5.07
C ILE A 35 -19.46 13.38 4.68
N PRO A 36 -19.21 14.70 4.70
CA PRO A 36 -17.89 15.25 4.46
C PRO A 36 -16.86 14.67 5.41
N PHE A 37 -15.64 14.42 4.91
CA PHE A 37 -14.53 14.05 5.77
C PHE A 37 -14.28 15.13 6.81
N THR A 38 -14.18 14.75 8.08
CA THR A 38 -13.92 15.69 9.18
C THR A 38 -12.44 16.08 9.15
N PRO A 39 -12.10 17.35 8.91
CA PRO A 39 -10.71 17.78 8.92
C PRO A 39 -10.03 17.52 10.26
N ILE A 40 -8.76 17.16 10.20
CA ILE A 40 -7.92 17.04 11.39
C ILE A 40 -7.55 18.45 11.88
N ASP A 41 -7.75 18.73 13.17
CA ASP A 41 -7.41 20.03 13.78
C ASP A 41 -5.89 20.12 14.02
N ILE A 42 -5.18 20.57 13.00
CA ILE A 42 -3.76 20.94 13.07
C ILE A 42 -3.64 22.38 12.60
N THR A 43 -3.38 23.29 13.52
CA THR A 43 -3.27 24.74 13.22
C THR A 43 -1.87 25.13 12.72
N ASP A 44 -0.84 24.35 13.05
CA ASP A 44 0.58 24.60 12.78
C ASP A 44 1.20 23.52 11.87
N ARG A 45 0.53 23.19 10.78
CA ARG A 45 0.98 22.21 9.79
C ARG A 45 2.42 22.45 9.36
N GLN A 46 3.26 21.41 9.39
CA GLN A 46 4.65 21.49 8.95
C GLN A 46 4.84 20.98 7.53
N TRP A 47 4.04 20.00 7.11
CA TRP A 47 4.19 19.35 5.81
C TRP A 47 4.13 20.30 4.60
N PRO A 48 3.32 21.38 4.57
CA PRO A 48 3.25 22.26 3.39
C PRO A 48 4.53 23.03 3.07
N SER A 49 5.40 23.19 4.08
CA SER A 49 6.69 23.90 3.92
C SER A 49 7.87 22.97 3.65
N LYS A 50 7.63 21.65 3.63
CA LYS A 50 8.68 20.66 3.38
C LYS A 50 8.83 20.35 1.89
N THR A 51 9.95 19.75 1.54
CA THR A 51 10.27 19.26 0.20
C THR A 51 10.76 17.83 0.34
N ILE A 52 10.39 16.94 -0.58
CA ILE A 52 10.96 15.60 -0.66
C ILE A 52 12.42 15.74 -1.08
N THR A 53 13.35 15.18 -0.32
CA THR A 53 14.79 15.27 -0.55
C THR A 53 15.48 13.94 -0.79
N HIS A 54 14.77 12.85 -0.54
CA HIS A 54 15.25 11.48 -0.72
C HIS A 54 14.04 10.57 -1.04
N PRO A 55 14.27 9.43 -1.72
CA PRO A 55 13.20 8.48 -2.00
C PRO A 55 12.73 7.79 -0.71
N PRO A 56 11.49 7.29 -0.68
CA PRO A 56 11.01 6.42 0.38
C PRO A 56 11.62 5.02 0.25
N ILE A 57 11.44 4.20 1.27
CA ILE A 57 11.57 2.75 1.14
C ILE A 57 10.41 2.27 0.26
N TRP A 58 10.71 1.56 -0.82
CA TRP A 58 9.71 1.04 -1.73
C TRP A 58 9.33 -0.39 -1.37
N CYS A 59 8.04 -0.65 -1.26
CA CYS A 59 7.48 -1.99 -1.17
C CYS A 59 6.50 -2.23 -2.32
N SER A 60 6.73 -3.28 -3.10
CA SER A 60 5.74 -3.72 -4.08
C SER A 60 4.72 -4.64 -3.43
N VAL A 61 3.45 -4.35 -3.64
CA VAL A 61 2.32 -5.23 -3.28
C VAL A 61 1.64 -5.84 -4.51
N ASP A 62 2.31 -5.81 -5.67
CA ASP A 62 1.80 -6.34 -6.93
C ASP A 62 1.38 -7.81 -6.84
N LEU A 63 2.21 -8.65 -6.19
CA LEU A 63 1.99 -10.09 -6.09
C LEU A 63 0.93 -10.50 -5.08
N ARG A 64 0.52 -9.58 -4.19
CA ARG A 64 -0.55 -9.81 -3.22
C ARG A 64 -1.79 -8.96 -3.56
N ASP A 65 -1.78 -7.67 -3.28
CA ASP A 65 -2.94 -6.77 -3.43
C ASP A 65 -3.28 -6.54 -4.91
N GLY A 66 -2.26 -6.34 -5.73
CA GLY A 66 -2.41 -6.25 -7.18
C GLY A 66 -2.97 -7.54 -7.79
N ASN A 67 -2.46 -8.71 -7.36
CA ASN A 67 -2.90 -10.00 -7.88
C ASN A 67 -4.32 -10.38 -7.46
N GLN A 68 -4.71 -10.08 -6.21
CA GLN A 68 -6.05 -10.42 -5.71
C GLN A 68 -7.16 -9.64 -6.43
N ALA A 69 -6.82 -8.53 -7.07
CA ALA A 69 -7.74 -7.68 -7.82
C ALA A 69 -7.96 -8.13 -9.27
N LEU A 70 -7.16 -9.07 -9.77
CA LEU A 70 -7.23 -9.54 -11.14
C LEU A 70 -8.44 -10.47 -11.35
N ILE A 71 -9.12 -10.31 -12.49
CA ILE A 71 -10.20 -11.22 -12.90
C ILE A 71 -9.66 -12.64 -13.11
N ASP A 72 -8.44 -12.72 -13.66
CA ASP A 72 -7.69 -13.95 -13.86
C ASP A 72 -6.35 -13.82 -13.10
N PRO A 73 -6.27 -14.26 -11.85
CA PRO A 73 -5.07 -14.14 -11.03
C PRO A 73 -3.86 -14.82 -11.67
N MET A 74 -2.68 -14.27 -11.42
CA MET A 74 -1.43 -14.82 -11.92
C MET A 74 -1.18 -16.23 -11.40
N ASN A 75 -0.82 -17.13 -12.29
CA ASN A 75 -0.32 -18.45 -11.93
C ASN A 75 1.13 -18.38 -11.39
N LEU A 76 1.65 -19.51 -10.89
CA LEU A 76 2.99 -19.58 -10.32
C LEU A 76 4.09 -19.07 -11.26
N LYS A 77 4.03 -19.41 -12.56
CA LYS A 77 5.04 -18.98 -13.54
C LYS A 77 5.00 -17.47 -13.75
N GLU A 78 3.80 -16.90 -13.88
CA GLU A 78 3.59 -15.46 -14.03
C GLU A 78 4.06 -14.70 -12.77
N LYS A 79 3.75 -15.20 -11.57
CA LYS A 79 4.23 -14.60 -10.31
C LYS A 79 5.76 -14.65 -10.19
N LEU A 80 6.42 -15.73 -10.58
CA LEU A 80 7.87 -15.83 -10.57
C LEU A 80 8.53 -14.88 -11.58
N GLU A 81 7.94 -14.70 -12.74
CA GLU A 81 8.39 -13.72 -13.73
C GLU A 81 8.24 -12.30 -13.21
N TYR A 82 7.09 -11.98 -12.63
CA TYR A 82 6.82 -10.67 -12.03
C TYR A 82 7.78 -10.37 -10.88
N PHE A 83 7.98 -11.33 -9.97
CA PHE A 83 8.95 -11.20 -8.87
C PHE A 83 10.35 -10.84 -9.38
N ARG A 84 10.83 -11.55 -10.41
CA ARG A 84 12.15 -11.26 -11.01
C ARG A 84 12.21 -9.85 -11.57
N THR A 85 11.18 -9.41 -12.29
CA THR A 85 11.13 -8.04 -12.83
C THR A 85 11.16 -6.99 -11.72
N LEU A 86 10.46 -7.20 -10.61
CA LEU A 86 10.52 -6.28 -9.45
C LEU A 86 11.94 -6.20 -8.86
N VAL A 87 12.62 -7.33 -8.76
CA VAL A 87 14.03 -7.38 -8.32
C VAL A 87 14.94 -6.65 -9.30
N ASP A 88 14.76 -6.87 -10.61
CA ASP A 88 15.56 -6.22 -11.67
C ASP A 88 15.34 -4.70 -11.72
N ILE A 89 14.14 -4.22 -11.44
CA ILE A 89 13.82 -2.79 -11.26
C ILE A 89 14.55 -2.19 -10.04
N GLY A 90 14.89 -3.01 -9.04
CA GLY A 90 15.57 -2.56 -7.82
C GLY A 90 14.71 -2.52 -6.57
N VAL A 91 13.48 -3.03 -6.62
CA VAL A 91 12.61 -3.13 -5.43
C VAL A 91 13.24 -4.05 -4.40
N LYS A 92 13.34 -3.60 -3.14
CA LYS A 92 14.01 -4.35 -2.06
C LYS A 92 13.05 -4.97 -1.06
N GLU A 93 11.80 -4.54 -1.01
CA GLU A 93 10.75 -5.15 -0.20
C GLU A 93 9.58 -5.55 -1.11
N ILE A 94 9.18 -6.82 -1.10
CA ILE A 94 8.17 -7.37 -2.00
C ILE A 94 7.18 -8.20 -1.20
N GLU A 95 5.91 -7.78 -1.17
CA GLU A 95 4.84 -8.57 -0.57
C GLU A 95 4.40 -9.66 -1.54
N VAL A 96 4.82 -10.88 -1.26
CA VAL A 96 4.68 -12.02 -2.19
C VAL A 96 3.35 -12.73 -2.11
N GLY A 97 2.59 -12.51 -1.02
CA GLY A 97 1.27 -13.09 -0.89
C GLY A 97 0.76 -13.22 0.55
N PHE A 98 -0.35 -13.96 0.68
CA PHE A 98 -0.98 -14.33 1.93
C PHE A 98 -0.94 -15.87 2.07
N PRO A 99 0.21 -16.45 2.46
CA PRO A 99 0.47 -17.89 2.33
C PRO A 99 -0.49 -18.77 3.16
N SER A 100 -1.11 -18.22 4.20
CA SER A 100 -2.12 -18.95 4.98
C SER A 100 -3.53 -18.89 4.39
N ALA A 101 -3.77 -18.10 3.32
CA ALA A 101 -5.09 -17.93 2.72
C ALA A 101 -5.37 -18.88 1.54
N SER A 102 -4.34 -19.26 0.76
CA SER A 102 -4.51 -20.13 -0.41
C SER A 102 -3.27 -20.97 -0.70
N GLU A 103 -3.48 -22.10 -1.40
CA GLU A 103 -2.39 -22.98 -1.83
C GLU A 103 -1.44 -22.29 -2.81
N THR A 104 -1.96 -21.52 -3.77
CA THR A 104 -1.14 -20.79 -4.74
C THR A 104 -0.22 -19.78 -4.06
N GLU A 105 -0.73 -19.07 -3.05
CA GLU A 105 0.04 -18.11 -2.27
C GLU A 105 1.10 -18.81 -1.41
N TYR A 106 0.81 -20.00 -0.91
CA TYR A 106 1.79 -20.85 -0.23
C TYR A 106 2.86 -21.36 -1.18
N GLU A 107 2.47 -21.86 -2.36
CA GLU A 107 3.35 -22.44 -3.37
C GLU A 107 4.37 -21.44 -3.93
N ILE A 108 3.96 -20.20 -4.22
CA ILE A 108 4.89 -19.16 -4.69
C ILE A 108 5.98 -18.89 -3.66
N LEU A 109 5.58 -18.70 -2.40
CA LEU A 109 6.52 -18.44 -1.31
C LEU A 109 7.52 -19.61 -1.13
N ARG A 110 7.02 -20.85 -1.06
CA ARG A 110 7.87 -22.03 -0.94
C ARG A 110 8.82 -22.17 -2.14
N THR A 111 8.31 -21.91 -3.35
CA THR A 111 9.14 -21.97 -4.56
C THR A 111 10.27 -20.96 -4.53
N LEU A 112 10.00 -19.73 -4.10
CA LEU A 112 11.02 -18.67 -3.96
C LEU A 112 12.12 -19.09 -2.97
N ILE A 113 11.72 -19.65 -1.83
CA ILE A 113 12.64 -20.08 -0.77
C ILE A 113 13.43 -21.32 -1.19
N GLU A 114 12.76 -22.41 -1.59
CA GLU A 114 13.36 -23.70 -1.84
C GLU A 114 14.28 -23.71 -3.07
N LYS A 115 13.99 -22.87 -4.07
CA LYS A 115 14.83 -22.69 -5.25
C LYS A 115 15.87 -21.59 -5.11
N ASN A 116 15.97 -20.98 -3.91
CA ASN A 116 16.89 -19.86 -3.62
C ASN A 116 16.80 -18.74 -4.65
N LEU A 117 15.57 -18.27 -4.93
CA LEU A 117 15.31 -17.22 -5.94
C LEU A 117 15.27 -15.81 -5.34
N ILE A 118 15.37 -15.67 -4.02
CA ILE A 118 15.35 -14.40 -3.31
C ILE A 118 16.80 -13.90 -3.16
N PRO A 119 17.17 -12.75 -3.74
CA PRO A 119 18.49 -12.16 -3.53
C PRO A 119 18.72 -11.81 -2.04
N ASP A 120 19.98 -11.83 -1.60
CA ASP A 120 20.32 -11.57 -0.20
C ASP A 120 19.96 -10.15 0.28
N ASP A 121 19.84 -9.20 -0.66
CA ASP A 121 19.46 -7.80 -0.39
C ASP A 121 17.95 -7.51 -0.58
N VAL A 122 17.15 -8.55 -0.83
CA VAL A 122 15.70 -8.47 -0.95
C VAL A 122 15.04 -9.09 0.27
N THR A 123 14.06 -8.40 0.80
CA THR A 123 13.20 -8.87 1.90
C THR A 123 11.82 -9.22 1.35
N ILE A 124 11.38 -10.44 1.58
CA ILE A 124 10.00 -10.82 1.27
C ILE A 124 9.08 -10.40 2.40
N GLN A 125 7.89 -9.93 2.04
CA GLN A 125 6.82 -9.61 2.97
C GLN A 125 5.67 -10.60 2.80
N VAL A 126 5.09 -11.04 3.90
CA VAL A 126 3.96 -11.97 3.91
C VAL A 126 2.84 -11.41 4.78
N LEU A 127 1.63 -11.38 4.20
CA LEU A 127 0.45 -10.89 4.90
C LEU A 127 -0.16 -11.99 5.77
N VAL A 128 -0.65 -11.61 6.95
CA VAL A 128 -1.41 -12.50 7.82
C VAL A 128 -2.44 -11.72 8.65
N GLN A 129 -3.64 -12.25 8.77
CA GLN A 129 -4.65 -11.73 9.69
C GLN A 129 -4.28 -12.10 11.14
N SER A 130 -4.58 -11.23 12.12
CA SER A 130 -4.34 -11.49 13.56
C SER A 130 -5.24 -12.62 14.08
N ARG A 131 -5.01 -13.86 13.60
CA ARG A 131 -5.69 -15.10 14.00
C ARG A 131 -4.66 -16.20 14.17
N GLU A 132 -4.69 -16.90 15.30
CA GLU A 132 -3.69 -17.87 15.70
C GLU A 132 -3.37 -18.90 14.61
N HIS A 133 -4.37 -19.59 14.05
CA HIS A 133 -4.14 -20.65 13.06
C HIS A 133 -3.51 -20.12 11.77
N LEU A 134 -3.82 -18.88 11.34
CA LEU A 134 -3.22 -18.24 10.18
C LEU A 134 -1.78 -17.83 10.45
N ILE A 135 -1.52 -17.27 11.64
CA ILE A 135 -0.16 -16.90 12.05
C ILE A 135 0.75 -18.13 12.06
N ARG A 136 0.32 -19.23 12.71
CA ARG A 136 1.11 -20.47 12.74
C ARG A 136 1.40 -21.01 11.34
N LYS A 137 0.39 -21.01 10.44
CA LYS A 137 0.55 -21.43 9.05
C LYS A 137 1.52 -20.53 8.27
N THR A 138 1.53 -19.24 8.55
CA THR A 138 2.49 -18.29 7.93
C THR A 138 3.91 -18.60 8.39
N PHE A 139 4.15 -18.91 9.67
CA PHE A 139 5.48 -19.30 10.17
C PHE A 139 5.97 -20.64 9.58
N GLU A 140 5.07 -21.60 9.32
CA GLU A 140 5.42 -22.78 8.53
C GLU A 140 5.85 -22.42 7.11
N ALA A 141 5.15 -21.47 6.49
CA ALA A 141 5.38 -21.09 5.10
C ALA A 141 6.71 -20.36 4.88
N ILE A 142 7.18 -19.55 5.84
CA ILE A 142 8.44 -18.79 5.73
C ILE A 142 9.67 -19.59 6.11
N ASP A 143 9.52 -20.84 6.52
CA ASP A 143 10.66 -21.66 6.95
C ASP A 143 11.75 -21.74 5.87
N GLY A 144 12.99 -21.41 6.26
CA GLY A 144 14.15 -21.34 5.37
C GLY A 144 14.35 -20.01 4.64
N ALA A 145 13.48 -19.02 4.83
CA ALA A 145 13.72 -17.66 4.34
C ALA A 145 14.76 -16.92 5.21
N LYS A 146 15.58 -16.04 4.58
CA LYS A 146 16.63 -15.28 5.29
C LYS A 146 16.12 -13.94 5.82
N ASN A 147 15.43 -13.16 4.99
CA ASN A 147 14.94 -11.83 5.31
C ASN A 147 13.42 -11.78 5.09
N VAL A 148 12.66 -11.56 6.16
CA VAL A 148 11.19 -11.61 6.11
C VAL A 148 10.59 -10.43 6.87
N ILE A 149 9.52 -9.85 6.32
CA ILE A 149 8.59 -8.98 7.03
C ILE A 149 7.31 -9.77 7.28
N ILE A 150 6.96 -9.94 8.56
CA ILE A 150 5.64 -10.46 8.96
C ILE A 150 4.68 -9.28 9.03
N HIS A 151 3.84 -9.13 8.01
CA HIS A 151 2.82 -8.10 7.94
C HIS A 151 1.51 -8.63 8.49
N PHE A 152 1.16 -8.24 9.70
CA PHE A 152 -0.10 -8.65 10.30
C PHE A 152 -1.07 -7.48 10.45
N TYR A 153 -2.36 -7.78 10.41
CA TYR A 153 -3.40 -6.76 10.44
C TYR A 153 -4.67 -7.22 11.13
N ASN A 154 -5.45 -6.25 11.54
CA ASN A 154 -6.87 -6.36 11.83
C ASN A 154 -7.56 -5.02 11.58
N SER A 155 -8.84 -5.07 11.23
CA SER A 155 -9.60 -3.87 10.93
C SER A 155 -9.93 -3.07 12.18
N THR A 156 -9.83 -1.74 12.06
CA THR A 156 -9.97 -0.81 13.20
C THR A 156 -11.05 0.25 13.02
N SER A 157 -11.64 0.36 11.80
CA SER A 157 -12.63 1.40 11.50
C SER A 157 -13.87 1.32 12.38
N THR A 158 -14.48 2.47 12.62
CA THR A 158 -15.71 2.60 13.40
C THR A 158 -16.80 1.66 12.90
N LEU A 159 -16.96 1.57 11.57
CA LEU A 159 -17.96 0.72 10.96
C LEU A 159 -17.69 -0.77 11.21
N GLN A 160 -16.47 -1.24 11.00
CA GLN A 160 -16.13 -2.65 11.17
C GLN A 160 -16.17 -3.07 12.64
N ARG A 161 -15.75 -2.22 13.55
CA ARG A 161 -15.90 -2.45 14.99
C ARG A 161 -17.37 -2.70 15.35
N LYS A 162 -18.27 -1.86 14.85
CA LYS A 162 -19.71 -1.92 15.15
C LYS A 162 -20.42 -3.11 14.49
N VAL A 163 -20.13 -3.36 13.21
CA VAL A 163 -20.92 -4.29 12.38
C VAL A 163 -20.30 -5.68 12.32
N VAL A 164 -18.97 -5.77 12.14
CA VAL A 164 -18.26 -7.04 11.93
C VAL A 164 -17.83 -7.66 13.26
N PHE A 165 -17.05 -6.93 14.03
CA PHE A 165 -16.49 -7.46 15.28
C PHE A 165 -17.48 -7.38 16.45
N LYS A 166 -18.43 -6.43 16.41
CA LYS A 166 -19.36 -6.12 17.52
C LYS A 166 -18.59 -5.91 18.82
N LYS A 167 -17.48 -5.17 18.72
CA LYS A 167 -16.55 -4.85 19.80
C LYS A 167 -16.30 -3.34 19.84
N ASP A 168 -15.97 -2.84 21.01
CA ASP A 168 -15.40 -1.52 21.20
C ASP A 168 -13.91 -1.49 20.76
N MET A 169 -13.26 -0.34 20.91
CA MET A 169 -11.87 -0.18 20.51
C MET A 169 -10.93 -1.05 21.35
N ASP A 170 -11.19 -1.20 22.63
CA ASP A 170 -10.34 -2.02 23.52
C ASP A 170 -10.40 -3.50 23.13
N GLY A 171 -11.59 -4.00 22.78
CA GLY A 171 -11.74 -5.36 22.27
C GLY A 171 -11.08 -5.60 20.91
N VAL A 172 -10.91 -4.56 20.08
CA VAL A 172 -10.15 -4.64 18.81
C VAL A 172 -8.65 -4.53 19.04
N ILE A 173 -8.21 -3.71 20.01
CA ILE A 173 -6.82 -3.67 20.48
C ILE A 173 -6.39 -5.05 21.00
N ASP A 174 -7.23 -5.73 21.77
CA ASP A 174 -6.93 -7.08 22.26
C ASP A 174 -6.65 -8.08 21.13
N ILE A 175 -7.35 -7.98 20.00
CA ILE A 175 -7.08 -8.82 18.82
C ILE A 175 -5.67 -8.56 18.28
N ALA A 176 -5.29 -7.29 18.12
CA ALA A 176 -3.95 -6.92 17.66
C ALA A 176 -2.85 -7.39 18.61
N VAL A 177 -3.03 -7.17 19.92
CA VAL A 177 -2.08 -7.54 20.98
C VAL A 177 -1.89 -9.06 21.05
N GLN A 178 -2.97 -9.84 20.97
CA GLN A 178 -2.88 -11.31 20.93
C GLN A 178 -2.13 -11.80 19.71
N GLY A 179 -2.38 -11.20 18.53
CA GLY A 179 -1.63 -11.50 17.31
C GLY A 179 -0.15 -11.15 17.44
N ALA A 180 0.17 -9.96 17.94
CA ALA A 180 1.53 -9.49 18.17
C ALA A 180 2.30 -10.43 19.14
N ARG A 181 1.68 -10.81 20.25
CA ARG A 181 2.25 -11.73 21.25
C ARG A 181 2.63 -13.07 20.63
N LEU A 182 1.72 -13.67 19.85
CA LEU A 182 1.97 -14.94 19.18
C LEU A 182 3.07 -14.82 18.13
N ILE A 183 3.06 -13.75 17.33
CA ILE A 183 4.09 -13.49 16.32
C ILE A 183 5.46 -13.34 16.98
N LYS A 184 5.54 -12.57 18.09
CA LYS A 184 6.78 -12.43 18.85
C LYS A 184 7.29 -13.77 19.36
N GLN A 185 6.42 -14.56 20.02
CA GLN A 185 6.78 -15.88 20.51
C GLN A 185 7.36 -16.77 19.40
N LEU A 186 6.65 -16.92 18.27
CA LEU A 186 7.09 -17.76 17.16
C LEU A 186 8.37 -17.22 16.50
N THR A 187 8.56 -15.91 16.49
CA THR A 187 9.79 -15.27 16.00
C THR A 187 10.97 -15.63 16.91
N ASP A 188 10.80 -15.53 18.21
CA ASP A 188 11.84 -15.87 19.19
C ASP A 188 12.20 -17.36 19.10
N GLU A 189 11.22 -18.25 18.97
CA GLU A 189 11.41 -19.68 18.75
C GLU A 189 12.21 -19.93 17.45
N LEU A 190 11.83 -19.32 16.33
CA LEU A 190 12.48 -19.50 15.04
C LEU A 190 13.92 -18.96 15.04
N LYS A 191 14.16 -17.78 15.63
CA LYS A 191 15.49 -17.18 15.75
C LYS A 191 16.43 -17.95 16.67
N ALA A 192 15.89 -18.71 17.63
CA ALA A 192 16.70 -19.59 18.48
C ALA A 192 17.23 -20.84 17.72
N GLU A 193 16.56 -21.24 16.66
CA GLU A 193 16.90 -22.42 15.87
C GLU A 193 17.63 -22.09 14.56
N LYS A 194 17.40 -20.90 13.99
CA LYS A 194 17.81 -20.54 12.63
C LYS A 194 18.33 -19.11 12.57
N ASP A 195 19.26 -18.87 11.67
CA ASP A 195 19.73 -17.54 11.30
C ASP A 195 18.71 -16.91 10.32
N VAL A 196 17.78 -16.14 10.86
CA VAL A 196 16.72 -15.47 10.11
C VAL A 196 16.55 -14.04 10.61
N ASN A 197 16.46 -13.10 9.69
CA ASN A 197 16.13 -11.72 9.98
C ASN A 197 14.61 -11.50 9.80
N ILE A 198 13.87 -11.33 10.90
CA ILE A 198 12.44 -11.06 10.89
C ILE A 198 12.21 -9.64 11.38
N ARG A 199 11.53 -8.84 10.56
CA ARG A 199 10.95 -7.54 10.91
C ARG A 199 9.45 -7.66 10.99
N PHE A 200 8.84 -6.75 11.75
CA PHE A 200 7.39 -6.71 11.94
C PHE A 200 6.78 -5.55 11.18
N GLU A 201 5.62 -5.80 10.60
CA GLU A 201 4.74 -4.77 10.07
C GLU A 201 3.34 -4.96 10.63
N TYR A 202 2.75 -3.87 11.10
CA TYR A 202 1.37 -3.85 11.58
C TYR A 202 0.53 -2.83 10.79
N SER A 203 -0.63 -3.27 10.29
CA SER A 203 -1.64 -2.39 9.70
C SER A 203 -2.89 -2.31 10.55
N PRO A 204 -3.24 -1.12 11.10
CA PRO A 204 -4.61 -0.84 11.53
C PRO A 204 -5.48 -0.68 10.28
N GLU A 205 -5.96 -1.79 9.72
CA GLU A 205 -6.70 -1.80 8.45
C GLU A 205 -7.89 -0.84 8.51
N SER A 206 -8.15 -0.16 7.37
CA SER A 206 -9.10 0.95 7.30
C SER A 206 -8.71 2.14 8.21
N PHE A 207 -7.40 2.44 8.27
CA PHE A 207 -6.86 3.57 9.04
C PHE A 207 -7.59 4.89 8.74
N SER A 208 -7.87 5.19 7.47
CA SER A 208 -8.58 6.41 7.06
C SER A 208 -10.02 6.52 7.62
N GLY A 209 -10.61 5.40 8.05
CA GLY A 209 -11.93 5.34 8.71
C GLY A 209 -11.87 5.12 10.21
N THR A 210 -10.68 5.25 10.82
CA THR A 210 -10.43 5.07 12.25
C THR A 210 -10.17 6.43 12.90
N GLU A 211 -10.68 6.66 14.09
CA GLU A 211 -10.37 7.88 14.85
C GLU A 211 -8.86 7.94 15.13
N MET A 212 -8.22 9.08 14.89
CA MET A 212 -6.77 9.22 14.94
C MET A 212 -6.16 8.80 16.28
N ASP A 213 -6.76 9.19 17.40
CA ASP A 213 -6.27 8.80 18.73
C ASP A 213 -6.37 7.28 18.95
N ASN A 214 -7.39 6.64 18.38
CA ASN A 214 -7.53 5.18 18.43
C ASN A 214 -6.49 4.48 17.54
N ALA A 215 -6.17 5.04 16.38
CA ALA A 215 -5.12 4.52 15.51
C ALA A 215 -3.74 4.61 16.19
N VAL A 216 -3.43 5.73 16.84
CA VAL A 216 -2.21 5.88 17.65
C VAL A 216 -2.19 4.86 18.78
N LYS A 217 -3.29 4.77 19.57
CA LYS A 217 -3.39 3.88 20.73
C LYS A 217 -3.12 2.41 20.36
N ILE A 218 -3.73 1.91 19.29
CA ILE A 218 -3.55 0.50 18.91
C ILE A 218 -2.12 0.23 18.43
N CYS A 219 -1.51 1.15 17.67
CA CYS A 219 -0.13 1.02 17.23
C CYS A 219 0.85 1.04 18.41
N GLU A 220 0.67 1.95 19.37
CA GLU A 220 1.50 1.98 20.59
C GLU A 220 1.39 0.67 21.39
N ARG A 221 0.18 0.09 21.53
CA ARG A 221 -0.02 -1.18 22.21
C ARG A 221 0.65 -2.35 21.50
N VAL A 222 0.65 -2.34 20.17
CA VAL A 222 1.38 -3.33 19.36
C VAL A 222 2.89 -3.17 19.53
N MET A 223 3.39 -1.93 19.49
CA MET A 223 4.83 -1.66 19.73
C MET A 223 5.30 -2.13 21.11
N GLU A 224 4.49 -1.89 22.15
CA GLU A 224 4.76 -2.37 23.50
C GLU A 224 4.83 -3.90 23.56
N GLU A 225 3.89 -4.61 22.94
CA GLU A 225 3.82 -6.08 22.98
C GLU A 225 4.96 -6.75 22.21
N LEU A 226 5.47 -6.10 21.16
CA LEU A 226 6.60 -6.58 20.34
C LEU A 226 7.97 -6.14 20.88
N ASP A 227 8.04 -5.42 22.00
CA ASP A 227 9.27 -4.85 22.57
C ASP A 227 10.07 -4.01 21.55
N ILE A 228 9.36 -3.15 20.80
CA ILE A 228 9.94 -2.31 19.75
C ILE A 228 10.90 -1.26 20.35
N ASN A 229 12.09 -1.15 19.76
CA ASN A 229 13.16 -0.26 20.20
C ASN A 229 14.00 0.20 18.99
N GLU A 230 15.11 0.91 19.23
CA GLU A 230 15.98 1.43 18.17
C GLU A 230 16.60 0.35 17.29
N ASP A 231 16.91 -0.81 17.86
CA ASP A 231 17.53 -1.95 17.15
C ASP A 231 16.50 -2.84 16.43
N ASN A 232 15.23 -2.78 16.86
CA ASN A 232 14.13 -3.58 16.34
C ASN A 232 12.93 -2.68 15.97
N LYS A 233 13.08 -1.90 14.91
CA LYS A 233 12.02 -1.00 14.44
C LYS A 233 10.87 -1.76 13.79
N ILE A 234 9.65 -1.29 14.06
CA ILE A 234 8.43 -1.80 13.41
C ILE A 234 8.07 -0.95 12.19
N ILE A 235 7.46 -1.56 11.20
CA ILE A 235 6.76 -0.87 10.13
C ILE A 235 5.30 -0.70 10.59
N LEU A 236 4.84 0.55 10.67
CA LEU A 236 3.43 0.88 10.88
C LEU A 236 2.85 1.32 9.56
N ASN A 237 2.09 0.45 8.93
CA ASN A 237 1.49 0.72 7.64
C ASN A 237 0.09 1.31 7.83
N LEU A 238 -0.16 2.48 7.28
CA LEU A 238 -1.37 3.28 7.47
C LEU A 238 -2.22 3.27 6.18
N PRO A 239 -3.04 2.21 5.95
CA PRO A 239 -3.71 2.06 4.67
C PRO A 239 -4.90 3.00 4.54
N ALA A 240 -4.92 3.79 3.48
CA ALA A 240 -6.13 4.39 2.96
C ALA A 240 -6.89 3.32 2.17
N THR A 241 -7.43 2.31 2.88
CA THR A 241 -8.14 1.15 2.31
C THR A 241 -9.22 1.57 1.33
N VAL A 242 -9.86 2.71 1.60
CA VAL A 242 -10.64 3.48 0.63
C VAL A 242 -10.20 4.93 0.74
N GLU A 243 -9.93 5.57 -0.39
CA GLU A 243 -9.53 6.97 -0.44
C GLU A 243 -10.71 7.89 -0.06
N GLY A 244 -10.83 8.20 1.23
CA GLY A 244 -11.98 8.92 1.81
C GLY A 244 -11.80 10.44 1.92
N SER A 245 -10.58 10.97 1.81
CA SER A 245 -10.27 12.39 1.95
C SER A 245 -9.50 12.94 0.76
N THR A 246 -9.34 14.27 0.73
CA THR A 246 -8.41 14.91 -0.21
C THR A 246 -6.95 14.63 0.19
N PRO A 247 -5.96 14.71 -0.74
CA PRO A 247 -4.55 14.44 -0.42
C PRO A 247 -4.00 15.26 0.74
N ASN A 248 -4.39 16.54 0.86
CA ASN A 248 -4.01 17.38 2.00
C ASN A 248 -4.65 16.90 3.32
N GLY A 249 -5.90 16.44 3.28
CA GLY A 249 -6.54 15.85 4.45
C GLY A 249 -5.86 14.55 4.89
N HIS A 250 -5.41 13.74 3.93
CA HIS A 250 -4.60 12.55 4.22
C HIS A 250 -3.24 12.94 4.84
N ALA A 251 -2.55 13.94 4.28
CA ALA A 251 -1.30 14.44 4.87
C ALA A 251 -1.48 14.95 6.31
N ASP A 252 -2.59 15.63 6.60
CA ASP A 252 -2.92 16.05 7.97
C ASP A 252 -3.07 14.83 8.92
N GLN A 253 -3.71 13.75 8.45
CA GLN A 253 -3.79 12.50 9.24
C GLN A 253 -2.41 11.92 9.55
N ILE A 254 -1.52 11.87 8.54
CA ILE A 254 -0.17 11.31 8.70
C ILE A 254 0.67 12.20 9.64
N GLU A 255 0.65 13.53 9.46
CA GLU A 255 1.38 14.43 10.35
C GLU A 255 0.86 14.34 11.79
N TYR A 256 -0.44 14.29 11.97
CA TYR A 256 -1.04 14.11 13.30
C TYR A 256 -0.57 12.80 13.94
N PHE A 257 -0.66 11.69 13.21
CA PHE A 257 -0.22 10.39 13.69
C PHE A 257 1.25 10.39 14.08
N CYS A 258 2.13 10.91 13.21
CA CYS A 258 3.57 11.00 13.47
C CYS A 258 3.90 11.85 14.71
N ARG A 259 3.16 12.94 14.94
CA ARG A 259 3.37 13.81 16.11
C ARG A 259 2.87 13.22 17.42
N LYS A 260 1.84 12.35 17.36
CA LYS A 260 1.22 11.76 18.55
C LYS A 260 1.84 10.43 18.96
N LEU A 261 2.41 9.71 18.01
CA LEU A 261 3.03 8.41 18.26
C LEU A 261 4.24 8.55 19.19
N LYS A 262 4.21 7.85 20.32
CA LYS A 262 5.36 7.77 21.23
C LYS A 262 6.47 6.93 20.58
N ASN A 263 7.72 7.32 20.83
CA ASN A 263 8.89 6.65 20.26
C ASN A 263 8.79 6.51 18.74
N ARG A 264 8.39 7.62 18.07
CA ARG A 264 8.22 7.69 16.60
C ARG A 264 9.48 7.22 15.85
N GLU A 265 10.65 7.46 16.41
CA GLU A 265 11.97 7.06 15.89
C GLU A 265 12.15 5.54 15.79
N ASN A 266 11.38 4.76 16.54
CA ASN A 266 11.39 3.30 16.50
C ASN A 266 10.39 2.72 15.49
N ALA A 267 9.68 3.57 14.76
CA ALA A 267 8.71 3.17 13.74
C ALA A 267 9.10 3.68 12.36
N ILE A 268 8.92 2.84 11.34
CA ILE A 268 8.94 3.19 9.91
C ILE A 268 7.48 3.39 9.52
N ILE A 269 7.09 4.61 9.20
CA ILE A 269 5.72 4.89 8.78
C ILE A 269 5.57 4.60 7.30
N SER A 270 4.73 3.61 6.99
CA SER A 270 4.42 3.18 5.63
C SER A 270 3.03 3.67 5.22
N LEU A 271 2.89 4.08 3.98
CA LEU A 271 1.61 4.44 3.39
C LEU A 271 1.21 3.42 2.33
N HIS A 272 -0.08 3.09 2.31
CA HIS A 272 -0.71 2.21 1.34
C HIS A 272 -1.99 2.88 0.81
N PRO A 273 -1.86 3.89 -0.06
CA PRO A 273 -3.03 4.58 -0.57
C PRO A 273 -3.64 3.86 -1.77
N HIS A 274 -4.98 3.68 -1.73
CA HIS A 274 -5.78 3.34 -2.89
C HIS A 274 -6.17 4.60 -3.68
N ASN A 275 -6.68 4.42 -4.89
CA ASN A 275 -6.87 5.47 -5.90
C ASN A 275 -8.35 5.76 -6.20
N ASP A 276 -9.25 5.57 -5.22
CA ASP A 276 -10.71 5.69 -5.42
C ASP A 276 -11.15 7.08 -5.91
N ARG A 277 -10.38 8.11 -5.59
CA ARG A 277 -10.61 9.50 -6.02
C ARG A 277 -9.69 9.94 -7.17
N GLY A 278 -8.78 9.05 -7.64
CA GLY A 278 -7.78 9.37 -8.65
C GLY A 278 -6.62 10.21 -8.11
N THR A 279 -6.38 10.24 -6.80
CA THR A 279 -5.38 11.12 -6.18
C THR A 279 -4.34 10.39 -5.33
N ALA A 280 -4.22 9.06 -5.48
CA ALA A 280 -3.30 8.25 -4.67
C ALA A 280 -1.83 8.71 -4.76
N VAL A 281 -1.34 9.08 -5.95
CA VAL A 281 0.03 9.60 -6.13
C VAL A 281 0.21 10.90 -5.35
N ALA A 282 -0.73 11.84 -5.47
CA ALA A 282 -0.67 13.09 -4.71
C ALA A 282 -0.78 12.84 -3.19
N ALA A 283 -1.62 11.89 -2.76
CA ALA A 283 -1.73 11.50 -1.35
C ALA A 283 -0.40 10.93 -0.83
N ALA A 284 0.30 10.11 -1.62
CA ALA A 284 1.61 9.58 -1.28
C ALA A 284 2.67 10.69 -1.18
N GLU A 285 2.76 11.58 -2.18
CA GLU A 285 3.69 12.71 -2.16
C GLU A 285 3.49 13.60 -0.93
N LEU A 286 2.25 14.00 -0.63
CA LEU A 286 1.96 14.84 0.52
C LEU A 286 2.14 14.08 1.86
N GLY A 287 1.88 12.76 1.86
CA GLY A 287 2.12 11.91 3.02
C GLY A 287 3.61 11.77 3.36
N LEU A 288 4.49 11.73 2.36
CA LEU A 288 5.95 11.77 2.56
C LEU A 288 6.38 13.12 3.17
N LEU A 289 5.83 14.23 2.71
CA LEU A 289 6.07 15.54 3.34
C LEU A 289 5.57 15.57 4.79
N ALA A 290 4.50 14.84 5.08
CA ALA A 290 3.89 14.74 6.41
C ALA A 290 4.67 13.84 7.39
N GLY A 291 5.68 13.10 6.92
CA GLY A 291 6.57 12.32 7.76
C GLY A 291 6.51 10.81 7.56
N ALA A 292 5.96 10.34 6.45
CA ALA A 292 6.08 8.93 6.07
C ALA A 292 7.48 8.61 5.55
N ASP A 293 7.90 7.36 5.74
CA ASP A 293 9.23 6.86 5.40
C ASP A 293 9.20 5.84 4.25
N ARG A 294 8.04 5.21 4.03
CA ARG A 294 7.88 4.05 3.14
C ARG A 294 6.58 4.12 2.37
N ILE A 295 6.57 3.58 1.15
CA ILE A 295 5.38 3.50 0.30
C ILE A 295 5.18 2.05 -0.15
N GLU A 296 3.97 1.55 0.05
CA GLU A 296 3.46 0.34 -0.61
C GLU A 296 2.64 0.72 -1.82
N GLY A 297 2.93 0.12 -2.95
CA GLY A 297 2.20 0.38 -4.18
C GLY A 297 2.43 -0.70 -5.23
N THR A 298 1.98 -0.45 -6.44
CA THR A 298 2.05 -1.39 -7.55
C THR A 298 2.55 -0.72 -8.82
N LEU A 299 3.09 -1.52 -9.74
CA LEU A 299 3.43 -1.05 -11.07
C LEU A 299 2.14 -0.62 -11.79
N PHE A 300 2.18 0.58 -12.38
CA PHE A 300 1.06 1.19 -13.09
C PHE A 300 -0.23 1.34 -12.26
N GLY A 301 -0.16 1.20 -10.93
CA GLY A 301 -1.29 1.40 -10.03
C GLY A 301 -2.34 0.29 -10.06
N ASN A 302 -1.96 -0.93 -10.43
CA ASN A 302 -2.86 -2.08 -10.39
C ASN A 302 -3.37 -2.35 -8.96
N GLY A 303 -4.60 -2.79 -8.82
CA GLY A 303 -5.19 -3.11 -7.51
C GLY A 303 -6.70 -3.09 -7.52
N GLU A 304 -7.28 -3.33 -6.35
CA GLU A 304 -8.74 -3.36 -6.18
C GLU A 304 -9.41 -2.04 -6.59
N ARG A 305 -10.62 -2.14 -7.12
CA ARG A 305 -11.46 -1.00 -7.54
C ARG A 305 -10.77 -0.14 -8.60
N THR A 306 -10.15 0.95 -8.19
CA THR A 306 -9.44 1.92 -9.05
C THR A 306 -7.92 1.80 -8.93
N GLY A 307 -7.45 0.81 -8.15
CA GLY A 307 -6.05 0.49 -7.99
C GLY A 307 -5.38 1.08 -6.75
N ASN A 308 -4.10 0.78 -6.63
CA ASN A 308 -3.17 1.30 -5.62
C ASN A 308 -2.44 2.54 -6.11
N VAL A 309 -1.61 3.14 -5.27
CA VAL A 309 -0.65 4.15 -5.72
C VAL A 309 0.28 3.55 -6.77
N ASP A 310 0.47 4.29 -7.85
CA ASP A 310 1.34 3.91 -8.95
C ASP A 310 2.79 4.23 -8.62
N ILE A 311 3.60 3.19 -8.35
CA ILE A 311 5.03 3.33 -8.05
C ILE A 311 5.78 3.95 -9.23
N VAL A 312 5.45 3.59 -10.48
CA VAL A 312 6.12 4.14 -11.67
C VAL A 312 5.93 5.65 -11.74
N THR A 313 4.70 6.11 -11.60
CA THR A 313 4.38 7.54 -11.62
C THR A 313 5.05 8.27 -10.46
N LEU A 314 4.95 7.74 -9.24
CA LEU A 314 5.50 8.39 -8.05
C LEU A 314 7.03 8.49 -8.10
N ALA A 315 7.72 7.41 -8.49
CA ALA A 315 9.17 7.38 -8.60
C ALA A 315 9.68 8.33 -9.70
N LEU A 316 9.02 8.35 -10.87
CA LEU A 316 9.44 9.22 -11.96
C LEU A 316 9.07 10.70 -11.72
N ASN A 317 8.04 10.99 -10.92
CA ASN A 317 7.82 12.34 -10.40
C ASN A 317 9.01 12.84 -9.57
N MET A 318 9.56 11.99 -8.69
CA MET A 318 10.76 12.32 -7.93
C MET A 318 11.98 12.50 -8.85
N TYR A 319 12.17 11.60 -9.79
CA TYR A 319 13.27 11.65 -10.74
C TYR A 319 13.28 12.97 -11.52
N THR A 320 12.12 13.46 -11.97
CA THR A 320 11.98 14.74 -12.67
C THR A 320 12.25 15.96 -11.79
N GLN A 321 12.31 15.78 -10.47
CA GLN A 321 12.72 16.80 -9.50
C GLN A 321 14.19 16.65 -9.06
N GLY A 322 14.97 15.78 -9.69
CA GLY A 322 16.37 15.54 -9.40
C GLY A 322 16.62 14.62 -8.21
N ILE A 323 15.64 13.82 -7.81
CA ILE A 323 15.75 12.83 -6.74
C ILE A 323 15.81 11.46 -7.39
N ASP A 324 16.94 10.76 -7.21
CA ASP A 324 17.06 9.38 -7.68
C ASP A 324 16.14 8.47 -6.84
N PRO A 325 15.12 7.83 -7.45
CA PRO A 325 14.24 6.95 -6.72
C PRO A 325 14.87 5.61 -6.32
N GLY A 326 16.07 5.29 -6.83
CA GLY A 326 16.71 3.99 -6.65
C GLY A 326 15.98 2.84 -7.39
N LEU A 327 15.11 3.16 -8.34
CA LEU A 327 14.38 2.21 -9.17
C LEU A 327 14.70 2.46 -10.64
N ASP A 328 15.03 1.40 -11.38
CA ASP A 328 15.39 1.46 -12.80
C ASP A 328 14.19 1.18 -13.70
N PHE A 329 13.67 2.23 -14.34
CA PHE A 329 12.63 2.17 -15.36
C PHE A 329 13.15 2.44 -16.77
N SER A 330 14.46 2.29 -17.01
CA SER A 330 15.07 2.54 -18.33
C SER A 330 14.49 1.63 -19.43
N ASN A 331 14.07 0.42 -19.08
CA ASN A 331 13.41 -0.55 -19.95
C ASN A 331 11.89 -0.53 -19.80
N MET A 332 11.27 0.64 -19.77
CA MET A 332 9.83 0.82 -19.53
C MET A 332 8.94 -0.06 -20.43
N ASN A 333 9.32 -0.23 -21.70
CA ASN A 333 8.52 -1.05 -22.64
C ASN A 333 8.51 -2.53 -22.23
N GLU A 334 9.63 -3.09 -21.83
CA GLU A 334 9.73 -4.48 -21.36
C GLU A 334 8.96 -4.71 -20.07
N ILE A 335 9.05 -3.73 -19.15
CA ILE A 335 8.28 -3.76 -17.89
C ILE A 335 6.78 -3.73 -18.18
N LYS A 336 6.34 -2.86 -19.08
CA LYS A 336 4.95 -2.76 -19.51
C LYS A 336 4.48 -4.07 -20.16
N GLU A 337 5.23 -4.61 -21.11
CA GLU A 337 4.90 -5.88 -21.78
C GLU A 337 4.80 -7.04 -20.79
N MET A 338 5.70 -7.13 -19.83
CA MET A 338 5.64 -8.11 -18.76
C MET A 338 4.37 -7.91 -17.92
N PHE A 339 4.08 -6.68 -17.49
CA PHE A 339 2.88 -6.35 -16.73
C PHE A 339 1.60 -6.76 -17.47
N GLU A 340 1.43 -6.32 -18.73
CA GLU A 340 0.24 -6.62 -19.52
C GLU A 340 0.06 -8.11 -19.79
N ARG A 341 1.15 -8.84 -19.99
CA ARG A 341 1.13 -10.29 -20.21
C ARG A 341 0.76 -11.07 -18.95
N THR A 342 1.30 -10.69 -17.80
CA THR A 342 1.09 -11.43 -16.53
C THR A 342 -0.22 -11.08 -15.86
N THR A 343 -0.63 -9.80 -15.92
CA THR A 343 -1.89 -9.34 -15.32
C THR A 343 -3.10 -9.46 -16.25
N LYS A 344 -2.88 -9.62 -17.56
CA LYS A 344 -3.90 -9.56 -18.62
C LYS A 344 -4.66 -8.22 -18.62
N MET A 345 -4.06 -7.17 -18.05
CA MET A 345 -4.61 -5.81 -17.97
C MET A 345 -3.76 -4.85 -18.82
N PRO A 346 -4.37 -4.10 -19.74
CA PRO A 346 -3.61 -3.12 -20.53
C PRO A 346 -3.23 -1.91 -19.67
N VAL A 347 -2.05 -1.36 -19.93
CA VAL A 347 -1.67 -0.04 -19.41
C VAL A 347 -2.37 1.04 -20.24
N ASP A 348 -3.01 2.01 -19.56
CA ASP A 348 -3.70 3.11 -20.26
C ASP A 348 -2.73 3.84 -21.21
N PRO A 349 -3.10 4.08 -22.48
CA PRO A 349 -2.23 4.77 -23.43
C PRO A 349 -1.79 6.17 -23.00
N ARG A 350 -2.50 6.80 -22.07
CA ARG A 350 -2.17 8.11 -21.49
C ARG A 350 -1.64 8.01 -20.06
N LYS A 351 -1.29 6.80 -19.60
CA LYS A 351 -0.67 6.61 -18.28
C LYS A 351 0.60 7.46 -18.17
N PRO A 352 0.79 8.25 -17.12
CA PRO A 352 2.03 9.01 -16.96
C PRO A 352 3.26 8.12 -17.12
N TYR A 353 4.22 8.59 -17.91
CA TYR A 353 5.51 7.94 -18.24
C TYR A 353 5.42 6.59 -18.99
N GLY A 354 4.45 5.73 -18.69
CA GLY A 354 4.33 4.38 -19.28
C GLY A 354 3.41 4.27 -20.48
N GLY A 355 2.54 5.25 -20.73
CA GLY A 355 1.56 5.21 -21.81
C GLY A 355 2.17 5.49 -23.19
N GLU A 356 1.68 4.86 -24.25
CA GLU A 356 2.20 5.01 -25.61
C GLU A 356 2.05 6.43 -26.17
N LEU A 357 1.03 7.16 -25.72
CA LEU A 357 0.72 8.49 -26.24
C LEU A 357 1.42 9.63 -25.48
N VAL A 358 2.09 9.35 -24.35
CA VAL A 358 2.68 10.41 -23.51
C VAL A 358 3.89 11.09 -24.16
N PHE A 359 4.52 10.44 -25.12
CA PHE A 359 5.66 10.98 -25.89
C PHE A 359 5.26 11.52 -27.26
N THR A 360 3.96 11.57 -27.58
CA THR A 360 3.47 11.96 -28.90
C THR A 360 2.85 13.36 -28.86
N ALA A 361 3.40 14.27 -29.65
CA ALA A 361 2.82 15.58 -29.88
C ALA A 361 1.94 15.53 -31.13
N PHE A 362 0.65 15.85 -30.99
CA PHE A 362 -0.31 15.86 -32.11
C PHE A 362 -0.49 17.23 -32.74
N SER A 363 -0.20 18.31 -32.00
CA SER A 363 -0.27 19.69 -32.55
C SER A 363 0.97 20.03 -33.37
N GLY A 364 0.78 20.57 -34.56
CA GLY A 364 1.89 20.98 -35.44
C GLY A 364 2.82 22.02 -34.81
N SER A 365 2.30 22.94 -34.01
CA SER A 365 3.11 23.92 -33.26
C SER A 365 3.98 23.27 -32.18
N HIS A 366 3.47 22.24 -31.51
CA HIS A 366 4.24 21.49 -30.52
C HIS A 366 5.32 20.64 -31.21
N GLN A 367 5.02 20.00 -32.33
CA GLN A 367 5.99 19.24 -33.10
C GLN A 367 7.16 20.13 -33.59
N ASP A 368 6.85 21.32 -34.10
CA ASP A 368 7.86 22.31 -34.50
C ASP A 368 8.74 22.76 -33.33
N ALA A 369 8.13 23.06 -32.18
CA ALA A 369 8.85 23.43 -30.95
C ALA A 369 9.77 22.32 -30.45
N ILE A 370 9.30 21.06 -30.47
CA ILE A 370 10.10 19.89 -30.07
C ILE A 370 11.28 19.70 -31.01
N ASN A 371 11.06 19.82 -32.33
CA ASN A 371 12.13 19.69 -33.32
C ASN A 371 13.22 20.77 -33.12
N LYS A 372 12.82 22.03 -32.95
CA LYS A 372 13.74 23.13 -32.63
C LYS A 372 14.48 22.91 -31.33
N GLY A 373 13.82 22.42 -30.28
CA GLY A 373 14.46 22.08 -29.02
C GLY A 373 15.51 20.97 -29.15
N LYS A 374 15.18 19.90 -29.89
CA LYS A 374 16.13 18.80 -30.15
C LYS A 374 17.36 19.29 -30.98
N GLU A 375 17.14 20.19 -31.94
CA GLU A 375 18.21 20.78 -32.75
C GLU A 375 19.14 21.65 -31.86
N TYR A 376 18.55 22.47 -31.02
CA TYR A 376 19.31 23.26 -30.03
C TYR A 376 20.16 22.39 -29.12
N MET A 377 19.60 21.33 -28.52
CA MET A 377 20.34 20.40 -27.64
C MET A 377 21.46 19.63 -28.34
N ARG A 378 21.41 19.46 -29.68
CA ARG A 378 22.48 18.83 -30.46
C ARG A 378 23.63 19.77 -30.74
N THR A 379 23.41 21.06 -30.66
CA THR A 379 24.39 22.12 -31.04
C THR A 379 24.98 22.86 -29.86
N SER A 380 24.43 22.67 -28.67
CA SER A 380 24.95 23.19 -27.37
C SER A 380 25.65 22.09 -26.58
#